data_ea2a0ecc15e60f34baaec2f31512c1f8
#
_entry.id   ea2a0ecc15e60f34baaec2f31512c1f8
#
_cell.length_a   1.000
_cell.length_b   1.000
_cell.length_c   1.000
_cell.angle_alpha   90.00
_cell.angle_beta   90.00
_cell.angle_gamma   90.00
#
_symmetry.space_group_name_H-M   'P 1'
#
loop_
_entity.id
_entity.type
_entity.pdbx_description
1 polymer ?
#
loop_
_entity_poly.entity_id
_entity_poly.type
_entity_poly.pdbx_seq_one_letter_code
_entity_poly.pdbx_strand_id
1 'polypeptide(L)'
;EFRRVLFRSEDIEQIMAIFTTAKEYMAAHGNKTQWGDGYPGEEILKTDIDAGNSYVIVNNGMIVGTFSFIIGKEPTYQVIKNGKWTDDRLYGTIHRLASSGIVKGIARACFEYCIKQIDYIRIDTHKDNISMQTAIERFGFHKCGNIYVKGGAERIAYDYIS
;
A
#
# COMPACT_ATOMS: atom_id res chain seq x y z
N GLU A 1 -2.62 13.42 10.73
CA GLU A 1 -2.94 12.49 11.80
C GLU A 1 -3.18 11.09 11.27
N PHE A 2 -2.63 10.08 11.95
CA PHE A 2 -2.81 8.66 11.64
C PHE A 2 -3.71 8.02 12.65
N ARG A 3 -4.63 7.20 12.19
CA ARG A 3 -5.56 6.50 13.06
C ARG A 3 -5.76 5.06 12.57
N ARG A 4 -5.64 4.12 13.49
CA ARG A 4 -6.02 2.72 13.21
C ARG A 4 -7.53 2.66 13.01
N VAL A 5 -7.96 1.93 11.99
CA VAL A 5 -9.38 1.82 11.68
C VAL A 5 -10.07 0.87 12.66
N LEU A 6 -11.20 1.32 13.17
CA LEU A 6 -12.12 0.49 13.94
C LEU A 6 -13.26 0.03 13.03
N PHE A 7 -13.98 -0.99 13.47
CA PHE A 7 -15.10 -1.55 12.70
C PHE A 7 -16.32 -0.63 12.75
N ARG A 8 -16.27 0.48 12.02
CA ARG A 8 -17.36 1.45 11.91
C ARG A 8 -17.82 1.54 10.46
N SER A 9 -19.15 1.51 10.24
CA SER A 9 -19.72 1.60 8.90
C SER A 9 -19.27 2.85 8.15
N GLU A 10 -19.24 4.00 8.81
CA GLU A 10 -18.83 5.28 8.21
C GLU A 10 -17.36 5.29 7.77
N ASP A 11 -16.45 4.68 8.53
CA ASP A 11 -15.04 4.53 8.13
C ASP A 11 -14.92 3.61 6.90
N ILE A 12 -15.66 2.51 6.90
CA ILE A 12 -15.68 1.55 5.80
C ILE A 12 -16.16 2.21 4.52
N GLU A 13 -17.27 2.96 4.57
CA GLU A 13 -17.81 3.69 3.43
C GLU A 13 -16.81 4.69 2.86
N GLN A 14 -16.17 5.48 3.72
CA GLN A 14 -15.18 6.47 3.31
C GLN A 14 -13.94 5.80 2.68
N ILE A 15 -13.45 4.72 3.25
CA ILE A 15 -12.31 3.98 2.72
C ILE A 15 -12.65 3.36 1.35
N MET A 16 -13.83 2.76 1.22
CA MET A 16 -14.27 2.20 -0.05
C MET A 16 -14.40 3.28 -1.14
N ALA A 17 -14.85 4.48 -0.78
CA ALA A 17 -14.90 5.63 -1.69
C ALA A 17 -13.48 6.04 -2.14
N ILE A 18 -12.51 6.02 -1.23
CA ILE A 18 -11.09 6.30 -1.55
C ILE A 18 -10.54 5.23 -2.50
N PHE A 19 -10.82 3.96 -2.27
CA PHE A 19 -10.42 2.89 -3.19
C PHE A 19 -10.98 3.11 -4.60
N THR A 20 -12.23 3.50 -4.71
CA THR A 20 -12.86 3.81 -6.00
C THR A 20 -12.16 4.96 -6.70
N THR A 21 -11.91 6.06 -5.99
CA THR A 21 -11.19 7.23 -6.52
C THR A 21 -9.78 6.86 -6.97
N ALA A 22 -9.04 6.10 -6.17
CA ALA A 22 -7.69 5.67 -6.49
C ALA A 22 -7.68 4.77 -7.72
N LYS A 23 -8.63 3.87 -7.85
CA LYS A 23 -8.77 2.96 -8.97
C LYS A 23 -9.07 3.71 -10.27
N GLU A 24 -9.93 4.71 -10.22
CA GLU A 24 -10.22 5.61 -11.35
C GLU A 24 -8.97 6.39 -11.76
N TYR A 25 -8.21 6.90 -10.81
CA TYR A 25 -6.95 7.58 -11.08
C TYR A 25 -5.95 6.66 -11.79
N MET A 26 -5.78 5.44 -11.29
CA MET A 26 -4.90 4.43 -11.90
C MET A 26 -5.30 4.17 -13.36
N ALA A 27 -6.58 3.95 -13.61
CA ALA A 27 -7.09 3.67 -14.97
C ALA A 27 -6.86 4.86 -15.90
N ALA A 28 -7.07 6.09 -15.43
CA ALA A 28 -6.88 7.31 -16.21
C ALA A 28 -5.39 7.57 -16.53
N HIS A 29 -4.46 7.02 -15.76
CA HIS A 29 -3.02 7.21 -15.89
C HIS A 29 -2.29 5.96 -16.41
N GLY A 30 -2.99 5.10 -17.16
CA GLY A 30 -2.39 3.96 -17.86
C GLY A 30 -2.22 2.70 -17.01
N ASN A 31 -2.66 2.69 -15.75
CA ASN A 31 -2.55 1.56 -14.84
C ASN A 31 -3.94 0.94 -14.59
N LYS A 32 -4.41 0.14 -15.55
CA LYS A 32 -5.76 -0.42 -15.53
C LYS A 32 -5.87 -1.77 -14.82
N THR A 33 -4.76 -2.45 -14.60
CA THR A 33 -4.75 -3.86 -14.22
C THR A 33 -4.18 -4.15 -12.84
N GLN A 34 -3.56 -3.20 -12.17
CA GLN A 34 -2.99 -3.42 -10.83
C GLN A 34 -4.08 -3.85 -9.84
N TRP A 35 -5.19 -3.13 -9.83
CA TRP A 35 -6.38 -3.48 -9.06
C TRP A 35 -7.47 -3.94 -10.02
N GLY A 36 -7.69 -5.25 -10.08
CA GLY A 36 -8.72 -5.84 -10.90
C GLY A 36 -10.14 -5.52 -10.42
N ASP A 37 -11.14 -6.03 -11.12
CA ASP A 37 -12.54 -5.85 -10.75
C ASP A 37 -12.81 -6.36 -9.33
N GLY A 38 -13.52 -5.54 -8.55
CA GLY A 38 -13.88 -5.89 -7.18
C GLY A 38 -12.74 -5.83 -6.16
N TYR A 39 -11.51 -5.49 -6.56
CA TYR A 39 -10.37 -5.37 -5.64
C TYR A 39 -9.90 -3.91 -5.54
N PRO A 40 -9.56 -3.39 -4.36
CA PRO A 40 -9.84 -3.99 -3.05
C PRO A 40 -11.34 -3.95 -2.74
N GLY A 41 -11.87 -5.06 -2.23
CA GLY A 41 -13.26 -5.16 -1.82
C GLY A 41 -13.45 -4.93 -0.33
N GLU A 42 -14.70 -4.90 0.08
CA GLU A 42 -15.06 -4.71 1.49
C GLU A 42 -14.57 -5.86 2.38
N GLU A 43 -14.53 -7.09 1.86
CA GLU A 43 -14.06 -8.26 2.60
C GLU A 43 -12.60 -8.14 3.01
N ILE A 44 -11.71 -7.77 2.09
CA ILE A 44 -10.28 -7.61 2.40
C ILE A 44 -10.07 -6.46 3.39
N LEU A 45 -10.84 -5.40 3.25
CA LEU A 45 -10.80 -4.27 4.18
C LEU A 45 -11.21 -4.72 5.59
N LYS A 46 -12.29 -5.47 5.72
CA LYS A 46 -12.74 -6.01 7.02
C LYS A 46 -11.70 -6.93 7.65
N THR A 47 -11.06 -7.76 6.85
CA THR A 47 -9.95 -8.63 7.30
C THR A 47 -8.80 -7.79 7.85
N ASP A 48 -8.41 -6.74 7.16
CA ASP A 48 -7.35 -5.81 7.61
C ASP A 48 -7.74 -5.11 8.91
N ILE A 49 -8.99 -4.69 9.04
CA ILE A 49 -9.51 -4.03 10.24
C ILE A 49 -9.49 -5.00 11.44
N ASP A 50 -10.00 -6.21 11.25
CA ASP A 50 -10.03 -7.23 12.30
C ASP A 50 -8.64 -7.58 12.81
N ALA A 51 -7.66 -7.64 11.91
CA ALA A 51 -6.27 -7.91 12.27
C ALA A 51 -5.55 -6.70 12.89
N GLY A 52 -6.21 -5.52 12.92
CA GLY A 52 -5.60 -4.28 13.41
C GLY A 52 -4.56 -3.68 12.47
N ASN A 53 -4.62 -4.02 11.19
CA ASN A 53 -3.64 -3.63 10.18
C ASN A 53 -4.11 -2.49 9.27
N SER A 54 -5.36 -2.05 9.38
CA SER A 54 -5.90 -0.98 8.55
C SER A 54 -5.73 0.38 9.21
N TYR A 55 -5.24 1.34 8.45
CA TYR A 55 -4.97 2.72 8.90
C TYR A 55 -5.60 3.72 7.96
N VAL A 56 -5.94 4.87 8.51
CA VAL A 56 -6.35 6.04 7.74
C VAL A 56 -5.44 7.22 8.05
N ILE A 57 -5.29 8.08 7.06
CA ILE A 57 -4.62 9.37 7.19
C ILE A 57 -5.72 10.42 7.23
N VAL A 58 -5.73 11.22 8.29
CA VAL A 58 -6.76 12.22 8.55
C VAL A 58 -6.15 13.61 8.45
N ASN A 59 -6.80 14.49 7.70
CA ASN A 59 -6.41 15.89 7.57
C ASN A 59 -7.65 16.76 7.79
N ASN A 60 -7.59 17.68 8.75
CA ASN A 60 -8.72 18.55 9.12
C ASN A 60 -10.01 17.76 9.40
N GLY A 61 -9.90 16.64 10.11
CA GLY A 61 -11.05 15.80 10.46
C GLY A 61 -11.58 14.92 9.33
N MET A 62 -10.98 14.98 8.14
CA MET A 62 -11.41 14.24 6.96
C MET A 62 -10.41 13.12 6.65
N ILE A 63 -10.90 11.94 6.32
CA ILE A 63 -10.06 10.84 5.84
C ILE A 63 -9.61 11.17 4.41
N VAL A 64 -8.28 11.28 4.22
CA VAL A 64 -7.68 11.66 2.93
C VAL A 64 -6.82 10.55 2.33
N GLY A 65 -6.55 9.50 3.08
CA GLY A 65 -5.80 8.35 2.61
C GLY A 65 -6.03 7.13 3.48
N THR A 66 -5.67 5.98 2.95
CA THR A 66 -5.75 4.70 3.67
C THR A 66 -4.64 3.76 3.21
N PHE A 67 -4.24 2.87 4.08
CA PHE A 67 -3.29 1.81 3.77
C PHE A 67 -3.45 0.66 4.75
N SER A 68 -2.96 -0.51 4.38
CA SER A 68 -2.77 -1.63 5.28
C SER A 68 -1.28 -1.77 5.58
N PHE A 69 -0.93 -2.05 6.82
CA PHE A 69 0.45 -2.27 7.24
C PHE A 69 0.54 -3.52 8.09
N ILE A 70 1.27 -4.52 7.59
CA ILE A 70 1.34 -5.86 8.18
C ILE A 70 2.78 -6.18 8.52
N ILE A 71 3.06 -6.41 9.80
CA ILE A 71 4.38 -6.84 10.25
C ILE A 71 4.40 -8.37 10.26
N GLY A 72 5.35 -8.97 9.54
CA GLY A 72 5.48 -10.40 9.40
C GLY A 72 5.69 -10.84 7.97
N LYS A 73 5.80 -12.16 7.76
CA LYS A 73 6.04 -12.71 6.43
C LYS A 73 4.84 -12.49 5.52
N GLU A 74 5.10 -11.93 4.35
CA GLU A 74 4.13 -11.80 3.26
C GLU A 74 4.30 -12.99 2.31
N PRO A 75 3.26 -13.83 2.10
CA PRO A 75 3.40 -15.03 1.26
C PRO A 75 3.91 -14.76 -0.15
N THR A 76 3.46 -13.67 -0.78
CA THR A 76 3.87 -13.32 -2.14
C THR A 76 5.30 -12.79 -2.23
N TYR A 77 5.94 -12.51 -1.10
CA TYR A 77 7.33 -12.01 -1.03
C TYR A 77 8.36 -13.11 -0.77
N GLN A 78 7.93 -14.35 -0.61
CA GLN A 78 8.83 -15.47 -0.35
C GLN A 78 9.67 -15.86 -1.58
N VAL A 79 9.15 -15.59 -2.78
CA VAL A 79 9.88 -15.79 -4.04
C VAL A 79 10.05 -14.44 -4.72
N ILE A 80 11.30 -14.08 -4.96
CA ILE A 80 11.68 -12.87 -5.71
C ILE A 80 12.58 -13.27 -6.88
N LYS A 81 12.35 -12.69 -8.05
CA LYS A 81 13.13 -12.92 -9.27
C LYS A 81 13.79 -11.63 -9.74
N ASN A 82 14.81 -11.79 -10.58
CA ASN A 82 15.58 -10.67 -11.16
C ASN A 82 16.22 -9.76 -10.11
N GLY A 83 16.60 -10.34 -8.98
CA GLY A 83 17.19 -9.63 -7.87
C GLY A 83 16.96 -10.34 -6.55
N LYS A 84 17.10 -9.61 -5.46
CA LYS A 84 16.93 -10.14 -4.11
C LYS A 84 16.53 -9.02 -3.14
N TRP A 85 15.86 -9.40 -2.06
CA TRP A 85 15.63 -8.50 -0.93
C TRP A 85 16.96 -8.11 -0.28
N THR A 86 17.02 -6.90 0.27
CA THR A 86 18.24 -6.39 0.91
C THR A 86 18.59 -7.14 2.19
N ASP A 87 17.60 -7.62 2.93
CA ASP A 87 17.77 -8.27 4.22
C ASP A 87 16.69 -9.33 4.45
N ASP A 88 16.94 -10.26 5.35
CA ASP A 88 15.99 -11.33 5.74
C ASP A 88 15.33 -11.07 7.09
N ARG A 89 15.63 -9.94 7.74
CA ARG A 89 15.06 -9.60 9.04
C ARG A 89 13.53 -9.41 8.97
N LEU A 90 12.91 -9.35 10.12
CA LEU A 90 11.47 -9.03 10.23
C LEU A 90 11.17 -7.70 9.54
N TYR A 91 10.10 -7.66 8.77
CA TYR A 91 9.71 -6.50 7.99
C TYR A 91 8.23 -6.20 8.11
N GLY A 92 7.87 -4.96 7.79
CA GLY A 92 6.50 -4.54 7.58
C GLY A 92 6.21 -4.41 6.09
N THR A 93 5.00 -4.78 5.68
CA THR A 93 4.55 -4.66 4.29
C THR A 93 3.42 -3.65 4.20
N ILE A 94 3.55 -2.71 3.26
CA ILE A 94 2.50 -1.74 2.95
C ILE A 94 1.67 -2.29 1.80
N HIS A 95 0.35 -2.40 2.03
CA HIS A 95 -0.62 -2.85 1.05
C HIS A 95 -1.74 -1.84 0.86
N ARG A 96 -2.34 -1.84 -0.30
CA ARG A 96 -3.59 -1.09 -0.59
C ARG A 96 -3.50 0.39 -0.19
N LEU A 97 -2.34 0.98 -0.45
CA LEU A 97 -2.15 2.42 -0.26
C LEU A 97 -2.97 3.19 -1.27
N ALA A 98 -3.84 4.05 -0.79
CA ALA A 98 -4.74 4.84 -1.63
C ALA A 98 -4.92 6.26 -1.09
N SER A 99 -5.01 7.22 -2.01
CA SER A 99 -5.23 8.63 -1.72
C SER A 99 -6.60 9.07 -2.22
N SER A 100 -7.24 9.99 -1.50
CA SER A 100 -8.45 10.67 -1.97
C SER A 100 -8.19 11.61 -3.15
N GLY A 101 -6.93 11.99 -3.37
CA GLY A 101 -6.55 12.99 -4.37
C GLY A 101 -6.74 14.43 -3.93
N ILE A 102 -7.30 14.67 -2.75
CA ILE A 102 -7.58 16.02 -2.23
C ILE A 102 -6.32 16.69 -1.68
N VAL A 103 -5.45 15.91 -1.04
CA VAL A 103 -4.22 16.38 -0.41
C VAL A 103 -3.02 15.69 -1.03
N LYS A 104 -1.94 16.44 -1.26
CA LYS A 104 -0.67 15.88 -1.75
C LYS A 104 0.13 15.23 -0.59
N GLY A 105 1.05 14.34 -0.95
CA GLY A 105 2.00 13.78 0.01
C GLY A 105 1.46 12.61 0.83
N ILE A 106 0.39 11.97 0.41
CA ILE A 106 -0.23 10.84 1.13
C ILE A 106 0.75 9.64 1.18
N ALA A 107 1.37 9.26 0.08
CA ALA A 107 2.33 8.16 0.05
C ALA A 107 3.51 8.42 1.00
N ARG A 108 4.08 9.62 0.93
CA ARG A 108 5.18 10.02 1.81
C ARG A 108 4.78 9.95 3.28
N ALA A 109 3.61 10.46 3.62
CA ALA A 109 3.08 10.41 5.00
C ALA A 109 2.94 8.97 5.49
N CYS A 110 2.44 8.08 4.64
CA CYS A 110 2.37 6.65 4.93
C CYS A 110 3.75 6.06 5.22
N PHE A 111 4.72 6.32 4.36
CA PHE A 111 6.08 5.80 4.52
C PHE A 111 6.75 6.32 5.80
N GLU A 112 6.62 7.60 6.09
CA GLU A 112 7.16 8.21 7.31
C GLU A 112 6.56 7.60 8.58
N TYR A 113 5.27 7.29 8.56
CA TYR A 113 4.62 6.60 9.67
C TYR A 113 5.17 5.18 9.84
N CYS A 114 5.25 4.42 8.75
CA CYS A 114 5.62 3.01 8.80
C CYS A 114 7.07 2.78 9.24
N ILE A 115 8.01 3.63 8.80
CA ILE A 115 9.42 3.50 9.20
C ILE A 115 9.65 3.78 10.69
N LYS A 116 8.71 4.42 11.36
CA LYS A 116 8.75 4.61 12.82
C LYS A 116 8.26 3.38 13.59
N GLN A 117 7.55 2.47 12.92
CA GLN A 117 7.01 1.27 13.55
C GLN A 117 8.01 0.10 13.50
N ILE A 118 8.79 0.03 12.45
CA ILE A 118 9.80 -1.02 12.23
C ILE A 118 10.86 -0.48 11.28
N ASP A 119 12.10 -0.94 11.44
CA ASP A 119 13.26 -0.43 10.69
C ASP A 119 13.42 -1.02 9.29
N TYR A 120 12.62 -2.01 8.90
CA TYR A 120 12.68 -2.64 7.59
C TYR A 120 11.29 -2.79 6.98
N ILE A 121 11.10 -2.21 5.80
CA ILE A 121 9.80 -2.14 5.13
C ILE A 121 9.93 -2.62 3.70
N ARG A 122 8.94 -3.37 3.24
CA ARG A 122 8.80 -3.82 1.86
C ARG A 122 7.50 -3.31 1.24
N ILE A 123 7.53 -3.05 -0.05
CA ILE A 123 6.37 -2.63 -0.83
C ILE A 123 6.51 -3.12 -2.27
N ASP A 124 5.40 -3.29 -2.95
CA ASP A 124 5.39 -3.58 -4.38
C ASP A 124 4.41 -2.68 -5.12
N THR A 125 4.62 -2.53 -6.43
CA THR A 125 3.69 -1.82 -7.30
C THR A 125 3.77 -2.34 -8.73
N HIS A 126 2.75 -2.06 -9.52
CA HIS A 126 2.67 -2.45 -10.92
C HIS A 126 3.60 -1.60 -11.78
N LYS A 127 4.15 -2.20 -12.85
CA LYS A 127 5.02 -1.50 -13.81
C LYS A 127 4.37 -0.28 -14.46
N ASP A 128 3.06 -0.27 -14.58
CA ASP A 128 2.29 0.84 -15.17
C ASP A 128 1.92 1.92 -14.15
N ASN A 129 2.19 1.69 -12.86
CA ASN A 129 1.92 2.68 -11.82
C ASN A 129 3.13 3.62 -11.64
N ILE A 130 3.30 4.53 -12.57
CA ILE A 130 4.44 5.46 -12.58
C ILE A 130 4.39 6.40 -11.38
N SER A 131 3.22 6.88 -11.00
CA SER A 131 3.05 7.76 -9.83
C SER A 131 3.57 7.11 -8.55
N MET A 132 3.21 5.84 -8.32
CA MET A 132 3.65 5.12 -7.13
C MET A 132 5.14 4.79 -7.18
N GLN A 133 5.66 4.35 -8.32
CA GLN A 133 7.10 4.12 -8.51
C GLN A 133 7.89 5.37 -8.18
N THR A 134 7.45 6.53 -8.68
CA THR A 134 8.10 7.81 -8.42
C THR A 134 8.08 8.15 -6.93
N ALA A 135 6.96 7.97 -6.25
CA ALA A 135 6.84 8.24 -4.81
C ALA A 135 7.74 7.32 -3.98
N ILE A 136 7.77 6.02 -4.31
CA ILE A 136 8.60 5.02 -3.64
C ILE A 136 10.09 5.34 -3.81
N GLU A 137 10.52 5.58 -5.04
CA GLU A 137 11.92 5.86 -5.36
C GLU A 137 12.38 7.20 -4.76
N ARG A 138 11.54 8.20 -4.83
CA ARG A 138 11.83 9.54 -4.25
C ARG A 138 12.00 9.49 -2.74
N PHE A 139 11.27 8.62 -2.05
CA PHE A 139 11.41 8.44 -0.61
C PHE A 139 12.72 7.78 -0.23
N GLY A 140 13.31 7.00 -1.13
CA GLY A 140 14.59 6.33 -0.92
C GLY A 140 14.52 4.80 -0.86
N PHE A 141 13.40 4.21 -1.25
CA PHE A 141 13.29 2.76 -1.36
C PHE A 141 14.24 2.23 -2.44
N HIS A 142 14.80 1.05 -2.18
CA HIS A 142 15.67 0.33 -3.10
C HIS A 142 14.85 -0.65 -3.94
N LYS A 143 15.05 -0.62 -5.25
CA LYS A 143 14.43 -1.59 -6.17
C LYS A 143 15.15 -2.93 -6.07
N CYS A 144 14.42 -3.97 -5.71
CA CYS A 144 14.99 -5.28 -5.38
C CYS A 144 14.86 -6.32 -6.48
N GLY A 145 13.77 -6.29 -7.23
CA GLY A 145 13.47 -7.29 -8.24
C GLY A 145 11.97 -7.37 -8.54
N ASN A 146 11.50 -8.57 -8.83
CA ASN A 146 10.11 -8.81 -9.16
C ASN A 146 9.49 -9.88 -8.28
N ILE A 147 8.25 -9.65 -7.85
CA ILE A 147 7.43 -10.63 -7.16
C ILE A 147 6.16 -10.88 -7.98
N TYR A 148 5.43 -11.92 -7.62
CA TYR A 148 4.21 -12.31 -8.32
C TYR A 148 3.08 -12.41 -7.31
N VAL A 149 2.04 -11.61 -7.53
CA VAL A 149 0.86 -11.61 -6.66
C VAL A 149 -0.07 -12.75 -7.04
N LYS A 150 -1.13 -12.95 -6.25
CA LYS A 150 -2.14 -13.97 -6.53
C LYS A 150 -2.66 -13.83 -7.96
N GLY A 151 -2.69 -14.95 -8.70
CA GLY A 151 -3.05 -14.94 -10.12
C GLY A 151 -1.87 -14.81 -11.08
N GLY A 152 -0.64 -14.66 -10.57
CA GLY A 152 0.58 -14.64 -11.37
C GLY A 152 0.98 -13.27 -11.92
N ALA A 153 0.27 -12.21 -11.59
CA ALA A 153 0.62 -10.87 -12.05
C ALA A 153 1.93 -10.38 -11.42
N GLU A 154 2.81 -9.86 -12.28
CA GLU A 154 4.13 -9.37 -11.86
C GLU A 154 4.03 -8.00 -11.20
N ARG A 155 4.83 -7.81 -10.14
CA ARG A 155 5.01 -6.53 -9.46
C ARG A 155 6.48 -6.20 -9.30
N ILE A 156 6.81 -4.92 -9.27
CA ILE A 156 8.14 -4.43 -8.92
C ILE A 156 8.23 -4.38 -7.40
N ALA A 157 9.26 -5.01 -6.86
CA ALA A 157 9.50 -5.11 -5.43
C ALA A 157 10.54 -4.10 -4.96
N TYR A 158 10.26 -3.46 -3.85
CA TYR A 158 11.12 -2.44 -3.23
C TYR A 158 11.25 -2.69 -1.75
N ASP A 159 12.38 -2.29 -1.17
CA ASP A 159 12.54 -2.25 0.28
C ASP A 159 13.23 -0.99 0.77
N TYR A 160 13.13 -0.74 2.08
CA TYR A 160 13.71 0.41 2.74
C TYR A 160 14.20 0.00 4.14
N ILE A 161 15.44 0.33 4.44
CA ILE A 161 16.03 0.16 5.79
C ILE A 161 16.28 1.55 6.36
N SER A 162 15.65 1.85 7.48
CA SER A 162 15.84 3.14 8.15
C SER A 162 17.08 3.14 9.05
#